data_1f11b729ea12fa2aadaca9a487b78a4d
#
_entry.id   1f11b729ea12fa2aadaca9a487b78a4d
#
_cell.length_a   1.000
_cell.length_b   1.000
_cell.length_c   1.000
_cell.angle_alpha   90.00
_cell.angle_beta   90.00
_cell.angle_gamma   90.00
#
_symmetry.space_group_name_H-M   'P 1'
#
loop_
_entity.id
_entity.type
_entity.pdbx_description
1 polymer ?
#
loop_
_entity_poly.entity_id
_entity_poly.type
_entity_poly.pdbx_seq_one_letter_code
_entity_poly.pdbx_strand_id
1 'polypeptide(L)'
;HDLEQARKSYAADLAAAQKKPDGFALFNLGMNQVASGQFDKGLELMEKGIAKGISKNPMDARLRLAVAYAQAKQNDKALQALANVSGPEGLDELARYWKWAVRKP
;
A
#
# COMPACT_ATOMS: atom_id res chain seq x y z
N HIS A 1 7.72 -22.90 -15.31
CA HIS A 1 6.98 -22.17 -16.33
C HIS A 1 5.97 -21.19 -15.72
N ASP A 2 5.36 -21.56 -14.61
CA ASP A 2 4.42 -20.66 -13.93
C ASP A 2 5.13 -19.41 -13.41
N LEU A 3 6.33 -19.57 -12.89
CA LEU A 3 7.12 -18.45 -12.39
C LEU A 3 7.50 -17.48 -13.51
N GLU A 4 7.89 -18.02 -14.66
CA GLU A 4 8.22 -17.21 -15.81
C GLU A 4 6.99 -16.45 -16.32
N GLN A 5 5.84 -17.11 -16.37
CA GLN A 5 4.60 -16.49 -16.79
C GLN A 5 4.21 -15.37 -15.80
N ALA A 6 4.39 -15.62 -14.51
CA ALA A 6 4.10 -14.61 -13.49
C ALA A 6 5.00 -13.39 -13.63
N ARG A 7 6.27 -13.58 -13.94
CA ARG A 7 7.21 -12.48 -14.17
C ARG A 7 6.82 -11.65 -15.38
N LYS A 8 6.41 -12.31 -16.46
CA LYS A 8 5.97 -11.60 -17.67
C LYS A 8 4.70 -10.81 -17.40
N SER A 9 3.76 -11.41 -16.68
CA SER A 9 2.51 -10.73 -16.33
C SER A 9 2.78 -9.53 -15.43
N TYR A 10 3.67 -9.68 -14.46
CA TYR A 10 4.03 -8.60 -13.56
C TYR A 10 4.65 -7.44 -14.34
N ALA A 11 5.60 -7.72 -15.23
CA ALA A 11 6.25 -6.69 -16.02
C ALA A 11 5.27 -5.94 -16.89
N ALA A 12 4.34 -6.66 -17.52
CA ALA A 12 3.30 -6.05 -18.36
C ALA A 12 2.36 -5.18 -17.52
N ASP A 13 1.94 -5.68 -16.36
CA ASP A 13 1.07 -4.94 -15.45
C ASP A 13 1.74 -3.69 -14.94
N LEU A 14 3.01 -3.79 -14.59
CA LEU A 14 3.79 -2.64 -14.10
C LEU A 14 3.89 -1.55 -15.18
N ALA A 15 4.22 -1.95 -16.41
CA ALA A 15 4.33 -1.01 -17.52
C ALA A 15 3.00 -0.30 -17.77
N ALA A 16 1.90 -1.05 -17.74
CA ALA A 16 0.57 -0.50 -17.94
C ALA A 16 0.21 0.48 -16.80
N ALA A 17 0.53 0.09 -15.57
CA ALA A 17 0.22 0.93 -14.40
C ALA A 17 1.00 2.24 -14.43
N GLN A 18 2.25 2.21 -14.87
CA GLN A 18 3.09 3.40 -14.95
C GLN A 18 2.54 4.43 -15.95
N LYS A 19 1.81 3.98 -16.95
CA LYS A 19 1.23 4.86 -17.97
C LYS A 19 -0.07 5.53 -17.54
N LYS A 20 -0.70 5.01 -16.47
CA LYS A 20 -1.95 5.59 -16.00
C LYS A 20 -1.70 6.95 -15.34
N PRO A 21 -2.60 7.92 -15.54
CA PRO A 21 -2.44 9.24 -14.88
C PRO A 21 -2.62 9.18 -13.38
N ASP A 22 -3.44 8.24 -12.90
CA ASP A 22 -3.71 8.06 -11.48
C ASP A 22 -2.79 6.99 -10.91
N GLY A 23 -2.42 7.11 -9.65
CA GLY A 23 -1.51 6.18 -8.99
C GLY A 23 -2.15 4.90 -8.48
N PHE A 24 -3.48 4.76 -8.61
CA PHE A 24 -4.17 3.61 -8.04
C PHE A 24 -3.68 2.28 -8.62
N ALA A 25 -3.41 2.23 -9.93
CA ALA A 25 -2.97 0.98 -10.56
C ALA A 25 -1.63 0.51 -9.99
N LEU A 26 -0.68 1.44 -9.77
CA LEU A 26 0.60 1.11 -9.12
C LEU A 26 0.37 0.66 -7.69
N PHE A 27 -0.48 1.36 -6.97
CA PHE A 27 -0.82 1.05 -5.59
C PHE A 27 -1.43 -0.36 -5.49
N ASN A 28 -2.38 -0.67 -6.37
CA ASN A 28 -3.05 -1.97 -6.37
C ASN A 28 -2.06 -3.11 -6.69
N LEU A 29 -1.19 -2.88 -7.64
CA LEU A 29 -0.15 -3.85 -7.97
C LEU A 29 0.76 -4.09 -6.76
N GLY A 30 1.08 -3.01 -6.04
CA GLY A 30 1.86 -3.10 -4.80
C GLY A 30 1.15 -3.91 -3.73
N MET A 31 -0.15 -3.71 -3.55
CA MET A 31 -0.93 -4.49 -2.59
C MET A 31 -0.88 -5.99 -2.92
N ASN A 32 -0.94 -6.33 -4.20
CA ASN A 32 -0.86 -7.72 -4.63
C ASN A 32 0.51 -8.33 -4.30
N GLN A 33 1.57 -7.55 -4.45
CA GLN A 33 2.92 -8.01 -4.09
C GLN A 33 3.03 -8.24 -2.58
N VAL A 34 2.50 -7.34 -1.77
CA VAL A 34 2.49 -7.50 -0.32
C VAL A 34 1.71 -8.76 0.05
N ALA A 35 0.56 -8.98 -0.57
CA ALA A 35 -0.26 -10.15 -0.28
C ALA A 35 0.45 -11.46 -0.60
N SER A 36 1.37 -11.44 -1.57
CA SER A 36 2.15 -12.63 -1.93
C SER A 36 3.47 -12.74 -1.14
N GLY A 37 3.69 -11.85 -0.19
CA GLY A 37 4.89 -11.87 0.64
C GLY A 37 6.05 -11.05 0.11
N GLN A 38 5.89 -10.37 -1.01
CA GLN A 38 6.93 -9.54 -1.62
C GLN A 38 6.85 -8.13 -1.04
N PHE A 39 7.21 -7.98 0.24
CA PHE A 39 6.99 -6.73 0.97
C PHE A 39 7.78 -5.56 0.38
N ASP A 40 9.06 -5.75 0.07
CA ASP A 40 9.88 -4.65 -0.43
C ASP A 40 9.34 -4.09 -1.74
N LYS A 41 9.03 -4.98 -2.69
CA LYS A 41 8.45 -4.57 -3.97
C LYS A 41 7.07 -3.95 -3.79
N GLY A 42 6.26 -4.58 -2.96
CA GLY A 42 4.89 -4.12 -2.73
C GLY A 42 4.84 -2.74 -2.11
N LEU A 43 5.61 -2.54 -1.05
CA LEU A 43 5.64 -1.26 -0.36
C LEU A 43 6.16 -0.15 -1.27
N GLU A 44 7.19 -0.43 -2.06
CA GLU A 44 7.72 0.55 -3.00
C GLU A 44 6.65 0.99 -4.01
N LEU A 45 5.91 0.04 -4.56
CA LEU A 45 4.86 0.33 -5.53
C LEU A 45 3.70 1.09 -4.90
N MET A 46 3.32 0.72 -3.67
CA MET A 46 2.26 1.42 -2.95
C MET A 46 2.67 2.88 -2.70
N GLU A 47 3.91 3.10 -2.28
CA GLU A 47 4.43 4.45 -2.07
C GLU A 47 4.45 5.25 -3.35
N LYS A 48 4.90 4.65 -4.45
CA LYS A 48 4.92 5.31 -5.75
C LYS A 48 3.52 5.67 -6.22
N GLY A 49 2.57 4.78 -5.99
CA GLY A 49 1.18 5.04 -6.35
C GLY A 49 0.61 6.25 -5.59
N ILE A 50 0.87 6.32 -4.30
CA ILE A 50 0.42 7.44 -3.48
C ILE A 50 1.11 8.73 -3.90
N ALA A 51 2.41 8.69 -4.17
CA ALA A 51 3.16 9.85 -4.61
C ALA A 51 2.66 10.38 -5.97
N LYS A 52 2.24 9.48 -6.85
CA LYS A 52 1.68 9.85 -8.14
C LYS A 52 0.32 10.52 -8.00
N GLY A 53 -0.41 10.16 -6.94
CA GLY A 53 -1.71 10.73 -6.64
C GLY A 53 -2.84 9.75 -6.89
N ILE A 54 -3.62 9.51 -5.86
CA ILE A 54 -4.81 8.65 -5.94
C ILE A 54 -6.02 9.52 -5.70
N SER A 55 -6.83 9.70 -6.74
CA SER A 55 -7.96 10.61 -6.69
C SER A 55 -9.15 10.07 -5.92
N LYS A 56 -9.32 8.75 -5.91
CA LYS A 56 -10.46 8.13 -5.23
C LYS A 56 -10.02 7.51 -3.91
N ASN A 57 -10.60 8.00 -2.82
CA ASN A 57 -10.33 7.49 -1.47
C ASN A 57 -8.84 7.50 -1.11
N PRO A 58 -8.17 8.67 -1.22
CA PRO A 58 -6.73 8.73 -0.95
C PRO A 58 -6.36 8.39 0.49
N MET A 59 -7.21 8.71 1.45
CA MET A 59 -6.92 8.40 2.86
C MET A 59 -7.04 6.91 3.13
N ASP A 60 -7.97 6.23 2.45
CA ASP A 60 -8.08 4.77 2.54
C ASP A 60 -6.79 4.12 2.03
N ALA A 61 -6.23 4.63 0.93
CA ALA A 61 -4.97 4.13 0.39
C ALA A 61 -3.84 4.31 1.40
N ARG A 62 -3.79 5.45 2.07
CA ARG A 62 -2.77 5.70 3.09
C ARG A 62 -2.91 4.76 4.28
N LEU A 63 -4.14 4.46 4.67
CA LEU A 63 -4.37 3.49 5.74
C LEU A 63 -3.89 2.10 5.32
N ARG A 64 -4.18 1.69 4.10
CA ARG A 64 -3.73 0.39 3.59
C ARG A 64 -2.22 0.30 3.53
N LEU A 65 -1.55 1.39 3.17
CA LEU A 65 -0.09 1.44 3.21
C LEU A 65 0.43 1.23 4.63
N ALA A 66 -0.19 1.89 5.61
CA ALA A 66 0.20 1.74 7.00
C ALA A 66 0.05 0.29 7.46
N VAL A 67 -1.06 -0.35 7.08
CA VAL A 67 -1.30 -1.76 7.41
C VAL A 67 -0.23 -2.65 6.77
N ALA A 68 0.15 -2.35 5.52
CA ALA A 68 1.20 -3.11 4.84
C ALA A 68 2.54 -2.97 5.54
N TYR A 69 2.89 -1.78 6.01
CA TYR A 69 4.10 -1.60 6.81
C TYR A 69 4.05 -2.44 8.09
N ALA A 70 2.89 -2.46 8.76
CA ALA A 70 2.74 -3.26 9.98
C ALA A 70 2.91 -4.75 9.69
N GLN A 71 2.36 -5.23 8.57
CA GLN A 71 2.51 -6.62 8.16
C GLN A 71 3.97 -6.96 7.85
N ALA A 72 4.71 -6.00 7.34
CA ALA A 72 6.15 -6.17 7.07
C ALA A 72 7.00 -5.95 8.32
N LYS A 73 6.37 -5.72 9.47
CA LYS A 73 7.03 -5.47 10.76
C LYS A 73 7.86 -4.19 10.78
N GLN A 74 7.50 -3.24 9.93
CA GLN A 74 8.11 -1.92 9.90
C GLN A 74 7.23 -0.96 10.70
N ASN A 75 7.20 -1.16 12.00
CA ASN A 75 6.25 -0.49 12.88
C ASN A 75 6.42 1.02 12.94
N ASP A 76 7.65 1.52 12.89
CA ASP A 76 7.89 2.97 12.90
C ASP A 76 7.27 3.63 11.67
N LYS A 77 7.46 3.02 10.51
CA LYS A 77 6.86 3.54 9.26
C LYS A 77 5.35 3.42 9.28
N ALA A 78 4.84 2.35 9.88
CA ALA A 78 3.39 2.17 10.02
C ALA A 78 2.80 3.30 10.86
N LEU A 79 3.44 3.64 11.98
CA LEU A 79 2.96 4.73 12.83
C LEU A 79 3.03 6.07 12.12
N GLN A 80 4.09 6.33 11.37
CA GLN A 80 4.20 7.57 10.59
C GLN A 80 3.09 7.66 9.55
N ALA A 81 2.81 6.55 8.86
CA ALA A 81 1.76 6.53 7.85
C ALA A 81 0.39 6.74 8.49
N LEU A 82 0.14 6.13 9.64
CA LEU A 82 -1.13 6.29 10.36
C LEU A 82 -1.34 7.73 10.83
N ALA A 83 -0.26 8.42 11.17
CA ALA A 83 -0.35 9.81 11.61
C ALA A 83 -0.90 10.71 10.49
N ASN A 84 -0.75 10.30 9.24
CA ASN A 84 -1.22 11.07 8.09
C ASN A 84 -2.62 10.65 7.61
N VAL A 85 -3.24 9.70 8.31
CA VAL A 85 -4.59 9.25 7.96
C VAL A 85 -5.59 10.11 8.71
N SER A 86 -6.51 10.72 7.97
CA SER A 86 -7.61 11.49 8.53
C SER A 86 -8.78 11.37 7.58
N GLY A 87 -9.93 11.79 8.01
CA GLY A 87 -11.06 11.78 7.11
C GLY A 87 -12.37 11.40 7.79
N PRO A 88 -13.29 10.83 7.02
CA PRO A 88 -14.61 10.52 7.53
C PRO A 88 -14.58 9.62 8.75
N GLU A 89 -15.62 9.73 9.54
CA GLU A 89 -15.87 8.88 10.68
C GLU A 89 -15.70 7.42 10.28
N GLY A 90 -15.10 6.63 11.13
CA GLY A 90 -14.77 5.24 10.81
C GLY A 90 -13.36 5.07 10.35
N LEU A 91 -12.87 5.90 9.44
CA LEU A 91 -11.49 5.84 9.00
C LEU A 91 -10.55 6.29 10.11
N ASP A 92 -10.94 7.37 10.84
CA ASP A 92 -10.19 7.83 12.00
C ASP A 92 -10.13 6.77 13.09
N GLU A 93 -11.24 6.05 13.30
CA GLU A 93 -11.29 4.99 14.29
C GLU A 93 -10.38 3.83 13.91
N LEU A 94 -10.38 3.46 12.62
CA LEU A 94 -9.48 2.40 12.13
C LEU A 94 -8.02 2.81 12.32
N ALA A 95 -7.69 4.05 12.02
CA ALA A 95 -6.33 4.54 12.20
C ALA A 95 -5.91 4.47 13.67
N ARG A 96 -6.80 4.85 14.58
CA ARG A 96 -6.52 4.77 16.03
C ARG A 96 -6.34 3.33 16.48
N TYR A 97 -7.18 2.42 15.98
CA TYR A 97 -7.04 1.00 16.29
C TYR A 97 -5.68 0.48 15.85
N TRP A 98 -5.26 0.80 14.63
CA TRP A 98 -3.98 0.31 14.10
C TRP A 98 -2.80 0.93 14.84
N LYS A 99 -2.89 2.20 15.26
CA LYS A 99 -1.85 2.82 16.09
C LYS A 99 -1.67 2.04 17.38
N TRP A 100 -2.78 1.68 18.01
CA TRP A 100 -2.74 0.87 19.23
C TRP A 100 -2.17 -0.51 18.95
N ALA A 101 -2.64 -1.18 17.92
CA ALA A 101 -2.23 -2.54 17.58
C ALA A 101 -0.74 -2.62 17.27
N VAL A 102 -0.20 -1.61 16.55
CA VAL A 102 1.22 -1.57 16.19
C VAL A 102 2.10 -1.37 17.43
N ARG A 103 1.63 -0.59 18.40
CA ARG A 103 2.38 -0.32 19.63
C ARG A 103 2.29 -1.44 20.65
N LYS A 104 1.32 -2.30 20.51
CA LYS A 104 1.12 -3.39 21.46
C LYS A 104 2.30 -4.36 21.38
N PRO A 105 2.91 -4.74 22.53
CA PRO A 105 4.05 -5.67 22.55
C PRO A 105 3.68 -7.07 22.08
#